data_e31c123f17ff9fcbcbcc5593d64bb25b
#
_entry.id   e31c123f17ff9fcbcbcc5593d64bb25b
#
_cell.length_a   1.000
_cell.length_b   1.000
_cell.length_c   1.000
_cell.angle_alpha   90.00
_cell.angle_beta   90.00
_cell.angle_gamma   90.00
#
_symmetry.space_group_name_H-M   'P 1'
#
loop_
_entity.id
_entity.type
_entity.pdbx_description
1 polymer ?
#
loop_
_entity_poly.entity_id
_entity_poly.type
_entity_poly.pdbx_seq_one_letter_code
_entity_poly.pdbx_strand_id
1 'polypeptide(L)'
;MTKNRSFLHAVVSTARPRQWLKNLLVFAGPAAAGGFDSWATVSESLWVFAGFSATASGTYFLNDVVDRENDRRHPTKSSRAIAAGQLSYGVALVIGFLLLLLGIYLASVPRWQSGAVVALYALLTVMYSLVLKRIPLVELAVIAAGFVLRAMAGAAGTETPMSTWFLLSITFGSLFVASGKRFAELLEMGERSVETRSALSSYTLTYLRQLIVFSCTATAIAYFLWAFENAADANSSIPYHELSIIPMV
;
A
#
# COMPACT_ATOMS: atom_id res chain seq x y z
N MET A 1 -13.23 -18.36 26.59
CA MET A 1 -12.78 -17.26 27.48
C MET A 1 -12.18 -16.14 26.63
N THR A 2 -12.95 -15.10 26.31
CA THR A 2 -12.47 -13.91 25.60
C THR A 2 -11.60 -13.12 26.56
N LYS A 3 -10.27 -13.14 26.32
CA LYS A 3 -9.30 -12.35 27.06
C LYS A 3 -9.70 -10.88 26.91
N ASN A 4 -10.08 -10.22 28.01
CA ASN A 4 -10.47 -8.82 28.05
C ASN A 4 -9.21 -7.98 27.67
N ARG A 5 -9.03 -7.70 26.36
CA ARG A 5 -7.91 -6.90 25.88
C ARG A 5 -8.15 -5.45 26.27
N SER A 6 -7.12 -4.77 26.78
CA SER A 6 -7.25 -3.35 27.12
C SER A 6 -7.68 -2.54 25.90
N PHE A 7 -8.39 -1.42 26.11
CA PHE A 7 -8.81 -0.50 25.05
C PHE A 7 -7.64 -0.10 24.14
N LEU A 8 -6.49 0.25 24.72
CA LEU A 8 -5.27 0.56 23.98
C LEU A 8 -4.82 -0.59 23.07
N HIS A 9 -4.89 -1.83 23.53
CA HIS A 9 -4.54 -2.98 22.70
C HIS A 9 -5.51 -3.13 21.52
N ALA A 10 -6.81 -2.90 21.71
CA ALA A 10 -7.80 -2.92 20.65
C ALA A 10 -7.53 -1.84 19.59
N VAL A 11 -7.19 -0.61 20.02
CA VAL A 11 -6.84 0.50 19.13
C VAL A 11 -5.58 0.17 18.33
N VAL A 12 -4.48 -0.22 18.97
CA VAL A 12 -3.20 -0.52 18.32
C VAL A 12 -3.34 -1.71 17.35
N SER A 13 -4.07 -2.76 17.74
CA SER A 13 -4.28 -3.91 16.87
C SER A 13 -5.09 -3.57 15.62
N THR A 14 -6.05 -2.64 15.71
CA THR A 14 -6.83 -2.16 14.57
C THR A 14 -6.01 -1.22 13.68
N ALA A 15 -5.13 -0.40 14.24
CA ALA A 15 -4.22 0.47 13.49
C ALA A 15 -3.19 -0.31 12.64
N ARG A 16 -2.92 -1.58 12.97
CA ARG A 16 -2.05 -2.51 12.23
C ARG A 16 -0.63 -1.96 11.97
N PRO A 17 0.19 -1.60 12.99
CA PRO A 17 1.52 -1.01 12.78
C PRO A 17 2.44 -1.84 11.89
N ARG A 18 2.30 -3.18 11.89
CA ARG A 18 3.07 -4.07 11.01
C ARG A 18 2.86 -3.76 9.51
N GLN A 19 1.73 -3.17 9.15
CA GLN A 19 1.45 -2.78 7.76
C GLN A 19 2.14 -1.46 7.35
N TRP A 20 2.67 -0.69 8.31
CA TRP A 20 3.43 0.52 8.03
C TRP A 20 4.73 0.24 7.25
N LEU A 21 5.25 -0.99 7.30
CA LEU A 21 6.38 -1.40 6.45
C LEU A 21 6.13 -1.13 4.96
N LYS A 22 4.89 -1.21 4.50
CA LYS A 22 4.54 -0.87 3.11
C LYS A 22 4.73 0.61 2.81
N ASN A 23 4.64 1.47 3.82
CA ASN A 23 4.80 2.90 3.68
C ASN A 23 6.27 3.31 3.54
N LEU A 24 7.24 2.37 3.72
CA LEU A 24 8.65 2.60 3.37
C LEU A 24 8.82 2.96 1.89
N LEU A 25 7.86 2.62 1.03
CA LEU A 25 7.85 3.09 -0.36
C LEU A 25 7.76 4.62 -0.51
N VAL A 26 7.38 5.35 0.53
CA VAL A 26 7.50 6.82 0.56
C VAL A 26 8.95 7.26 0.33
N PHE A 27 9.91 6.50 0.83
CA PHE A 27 11.33 6.80 0.68
C PHE A 27 11.88 6.40 -0.69
N ALA A 28 11.14 5.62 -1.50
CA ALA A 28 11.67 5.05 -2.73
C ALA A 28 12.01 6.10 -3.81
N GLY A 29 11.17 7.13 -3.99
CA GLY A 29 11.44 8.24 -4.93
C GLY A 29 12.69 9.03 -4.54
N PRO A 30 12.75 9.62 -3.33
CA PRO A 30 13.94 10.31 -2.83
C PRO A 30 15.20 9.46 -2.84
N ALA A 31 15.11 8.16 -2.48
CA ALA A 31 16.24 7.23 -2.53
C ALA A 31 16.75 7.03 -3.96
N ALA A 32 15.84 6.83 -4.91
CA ALA A 32 16.18 6.61 -6.31
C ALA A 32 16.86 7.83 -6.96
N ALA A 33 16.62 9.02 -6.44
CA ALA A 33 17.25 10.26 -6.90
C ALA A 33 18.51 10.66 -6.10
N GLY A 34 18.98 9.82 -5.16
CA GLY A 34 20.16 10.14 -4.33
C GLY A 34 19.94 11.27 -3.32
N GLY A 35 18.66 11.60 -3.00
CA GLY A 35 18.32 12.78 -2.22
C GLY A 35 18.57 12.70 -0.71
N PHE A 36 19.05 11.57 -0.17
CA PHE A 36 19.25 11.40 1.28
C PHE A 36 20.54 12.01 1.83
N ASP A 37 21.32 12.68 1.02
CA ASP A 37 22.46 13.48 1.46
C ASP A 37 22.01 14.75 2.19
N SER A 38 20.73 15.15 2.05
CA SER A 38 20.12 16.31 2.70
C SER A 38 19.25 15.88 3.89
N TRP A 39 19.52 16.47 5.06
CA TRP A 39 18.63 16.31 6.23
C TRP A 39 17.23 16.84 5.98
N ALA A 40 17.07 17.85 5.12
CA ALA A 40 15.77 18.38 4.73
C ALA A 40 14.92 17.29 4.05
N THR A 41 15.48 16.60 3.03
CA THR A 41 14.83 15.49 2.31
C THR A 41 14.44 14.34 3.26
N VAL A 42 15.33 14.00 4.21
CA VAL A 42 15.06 12.96 5.20
C VAL A 42 13.88 13.36 6.08
N SER A 43 13.87 14.60 6.62
CA SER A 43 12.81 15.08 7.50
C SER A 43 11.46 15.20 6.75
N GLU A 44 11.46 15.70 5.52
CA GLU A 44 10.28 15.78 4.66
C GLU A 44 9.69 14.38 4.39
N SER A 45 10.54 13.41 4.05
CA SER A 45 10.14 12.00 3.87
C SER A 45 9.54 11.39 5.13
N LEU A 46 10.09 11.70 6.31
CA LEU A 46 9.55 11.23 7.60
C LEU A 46 8.16 11.81 7.89
N TRP A 47 7.91 13.08 7.59
CA TRP A 47 6.58 13.67 7.70
C TRP A 47 5.56 12.97 6.81
N VAL A 48 5.92 12.72 5.54
CA VAL A 48 5.05 11.99 4.60
C VAL A 48 4.84 10.55 5.07
N PHE A 49 5.87 9.86 5.55
CA PHE A 49 5.76 8.50 6.08
C PHE A 49 4.83 8.43 7.30
N ALA A 50 4.97 9.36 8.25
CA ALA A 50 4.10 9.45 9.42
C ALA A 50 2.65 9.73 9.00
N GLY A 51 2.44 10.69 8.09
CA GLY A 51 1.15 11.02 7.53
C GLY A 51 0.49 9.85 6.81
N PHE A 52 1.26 9.15 5.95
CA PHE A 52 0.78 7.97 5.26
C PHE A 52 0.42 6.83 6.22
N SER A 53 1.21 6.65 7.29
CA SER A 53 0.98 5.62 8.31
C SER A 53 -0.27 5.90 9.15
N ALA A 54 -0.51 7.15 9.51
CA ALA A 54 -1.74 7.58 10.19
C ALA A 54 -2.96 7.37 9.28
N THR A 55 -2.89 7.84 8.01
CA THR A 55 -3.98 7.66 7.03
C THR A 55 -4.28 6.19 6.77
N ALA A 56 -3.26 5.35 6.55
CA ALA A 56 -3.45 3.91 6.36
C ALA A 56 -4.11 3.25 7.59
N SER A 57 -3.71 3.65 8.80
CA SER A 57 -4.36 3.19 10.03
C SER A 57 -5.84 3.61 10.08
N GLY A 58 -6.14 4.87 9.77
CA GLY A 58 -7.51 5.38 9.69
C GLY A 58 -8.38 4.57 8.72
N THR A 59 -7.84 4.24 7.52
CA THR A 59 -8.56 3.40 6.55
C THR A 59 -8.81 1.99 7.07
N TYR A 60 -7.93 1.40 7.90
CA TYR A 60 -8.19 0.10 8.53
C TYR A 60 -9.33 0.16 9.53
N PHE A 61 -9.45 1.22 10.33
CA PHE A 61 -10.60 1.40 11.22
C PHE A 61 -11.90 1.45 10.44
N LEU A 62 -11.97 2.24 9.36
CA LEU A 62 -13.16 2.35 8.53
C LEU A 62 -13.48 1.01 7.85
N ASN A 63 -12.47 0.31 7.32
CA ASN A 63 -12.68 -0.99 6.70
C ASN A 63 -13.21 -2.04 7.68
N ASP A 64 -12.62 -2.13 8.89
CA ASP A 64 -13.07 -3.08 9.90
C ASP A 64 -14.48 -2.75 10.44
N VAL A 65 -14.89 -1.47 10.39
CA VAL A 65 -16.26 -1.03 10.66
C VAL A 65 -17.21 -1.50 9.57
N VAL A 66 -16.87 -1.28 8.30
CA VAL A 66 -17.70 -1.70 7.14
C VAL A 66 -17.84 -3.22 7.09
N ASP A 67 -16.75 -3.94 7.36
CA ASP A 67 -16.72 -5.40 7.27
C ASP A 67 -17.19 -6.12 8.57
N ARG A 68 -17.60 -5.38 9.61
CA ARG A 68 -17.88 -5.91 10.96
C ARG A 68 -18.75 -7.16 10.98
N GLU A 69 -19.87 -7.15 10.29
CA GLU A 69 -20.82 -8.28 10.30
C GLU A 69 -20.26 -9.50 9.55
N ASN A 70 -19.55 -9.28 8.46
CA ASN A 70 -18.87 -10.35 7.72
C ASN A 70 -17.71 -10.93 8.54
N ASP A 71 -16.94 -10.07 9.21
CA ASP A 71 -15.82 -10.48 10.06
C ASP A 71 -16.29 -11.31 11.26
N ARG A 72 -17.45 -11.03 11.84
CA ARG A 72 -18.05 -11.82 12.94
C ARG A 72 -18.32 -13.27 12.55
N ARG A 73 -18.70 -13.51 11.29
CA ARG A 73 -18.99 -14.84 10.76
C ARG A 73 -17.74 -15.58 10.26
N HIS A 74 -16.62 -14.88 10.15
CA HIS A 74 -15.40 -15.44 9.58
C HIS A 74 -14.58 -16.19 10.65
N PRO A 75 -14.05 -17.39 10.38
CA PRO A 75 -13.34 -18.21 11.39
C PRO A 75 -12.19 -17.50 12.10
N THR A 76 -11.38 -16.74 11.38
CA THR A 76 -10.21 -16.05 11.94
C THR A 76 -10.42 -14.56 12.21
N LYS A 77 -11.25 -13.88 11.39
CA LYS A 77 -11.44 -12.43 11.51
C LYS A 77 -12.43 -12.04 12.63
N SER A 78 -13.21 -12.98 13.14
CA SER A 78 -14.10 -12.78 14.31
C SER A 78 -13.35 -12.31 15.56
N SER A 79 -12.03 -12.53 15.62
CA SER A 79 -11.14 -12.06 16.69
C SER A 79 -10.70 -10.60 16.56
N ARG A 80 -11.04 -9.89 15.45
CA ARG A 80 -10.75 -8.45 15.28
C ARG A 80 -11.49 -7.63 16.32
N ALA A 81 -10.85 -6.57 16.84
CA ALA A 81 -11.37 -5.81 17.98
C ALA A 81 -12.80 -5.27 17.78
N ILE A 82 -13.13 -4.78 16.58
CA ILE A 82 -14.47 -4.25 16.27
C ILE A 82 -15.49 -5.39 16.10
N ALA A 83 -15.12 -6.46 15.40
CA ALA A 83 -15.98 -7.64 15.23
C ALA A 83 -16.27 -8.34 16.56
N ALA A 84 -15.25 -8.45 17.43
CA ALA A 84 -15.35 -9.04 18.77
C ALA A 84 -16.05 -8.13 19.81
N GLY A 85 -16.44 -6.90 19.43
CA GLY A 85 -17.09 -5.96 20.35
C GLY A 85 -16.17 -5.31 21.38
N GLN A 86 -14.84 -5.46 21.24
CA GLN A 86 -13.84 -4.85 22.14
C GLN A 86 -13.69 -3.35 21.91
N LEU A 87 -14.00 -2.88 20.70
CA LEU A 87 -14.04 -1.48 20.32
C LEU A 87 -15.42 -1.17 19.73
N SER A 88 -16.08 -0.14 20.29
CA SER A 88 -17.40 0.23 19.80
C SER A 88 -17.34 0.85 18.40
N TYR A 89 -18.38 0.65 17.62
CA TYR A 89 -18.53 1.18 16.27
C TYR A 89 -18.28 2.69 16.19
N GLY A 90 -18.94 3.47 17.07
CA GLY A 90 -18.85 4.94 17.07
C GLY A 90 -17.43 5.41 17.39
N VAL A 91 -16.78 4.81 18.40
CA VAL A 91 -15.40 5.14 18.75
C VAL A 91 -14.44 4.79 17.62
N ALA A 92 -14.63 3.64 16.96
CA ALA A 92 -13.82 3.24 15.82
C ALA A 92 -13.95 4.22 14.63
N LEU A 93 -15.16 4.70 14.33
CA LEU A 93 -15.38 5.72 13.30
C LEU A 93 -14.68 7.04 13.62
N VAL A 94 -14.82 7.51 14.86
CA VAL A 94 -14.18 8.77 15.29
C VAL A 94 -12.67 8.67 15.21
N ILE A 95 -12.06 7.59 15.74
CA ILE A 95 -10.62 7.37 15.67
C ILE A 95 -10.16 7.27 14.21
N GLY A 96 -10.88 6.51 13.37
CA GLY A 96 -10.57 6.34 11.97
C GLY A 96 -10.56 7.67 11.21
N PHE A 97 -11.60 8.50 11.43
CA PHE A 97 -11.72 9.80 10.80
C PHE A 97 -10.62 10.79 11.27
N LEU A 98 -10.35 10.83 12.58
CA LEU A 98 -9.28 11.68 13.13
C LEU A 98 -7.91 11.27 12.60
N LEU A 99 -7.63 9.98 12.46
CA LEU A 99 -6.38 9.49 11.87
C LEU A 99 -6.26 9.83 10.39
N LEU A 100 -7.36 9.83 9.62
CA LEU A 100 -7.36 10.28 8.23
C LEU A 100 -6.99 11.76 8.13
N LEU A 101 -7.66 12.62 8.90
CA LEU A 101 -7.40 14.05 8.90
C LEU A 101 -5.97 14.38 9.37
N LEU A 102 -5.54 13.76 10.47
CA LEU A 102 -4.19 13.90 10.99
C LEU A 102 -3.15 13.46 9.95
N GLY A 103 -3.39 12.33 9.29
CA GLY A 103 -2.45 11.79 8.31
C GLY A 103 -2.31 12.70 7.08
N ILE A 104 -3.42 13.22 6.54
CA ILE A 104 -3.41 14.17 5.43
C ILE A 104 -2.67 15.45 5.87
N TYR A 105 -2.95 15.96 7.06
CA TYR A 105 -2.28 17.14 7.62
C TYR A 105 -0.77 16.94 7.73
N LEU A 106 -0.31 15.85 8.38
CA LEU A 106 1.11 15.54 8.55
C LEU A 106 1.82 15.40 7.19
N ALA A 107 1.20 14.74 6.23
CA ALA A 107 1.75 14.61 4.89
C ALA A 107 1.82 15.96 4.15
N SER A 108 0.96 16.93 4.49
CA SER A 108 0.96 18.27 3.89
C SER A 108 2.01 19.21 4.50
N VAL A 109 2.64 18.83 5.63
CA VAL A 109 3.62 19.69 6.32
C VAL A 109 4.80 20.04 5.41
N PRO A 110 5.46 19.10 4.71
CA PRO A 110 6.51 19.47 3.79
C PRO A 110 5.94 20.22 2.57
N ARG A 111 4.88 19.69 1.95
CA ARG A 111 4.24 20.27 0.77
C ARG A 111 2.78 19.83 0.67
N TRP A 112 1.89 20.71 0.22
CA TRP A 112 0.47 20.40 0.07
C TRP A 112 0.21 19.29 -0.96
N GLN A 113 1.08 19.15 -1.99
CA GLN A 113 0.98 18.11 -3.03
C GLN A 113 1.07 16.71 -2.44
N SER A 114 1.98 16.46 -1.49
CA SER A 114 2.05 15.15 -0.82
C SER A 114 0.80 14.85 0.00
N GLY A 115 0.23 15.86 0.67
CA GLY A 115 -1.07 15.74 1.32
C GLY A 115 -2.20 15.41 0.35
N ALA A 116 -2.23 16.03 -0.83
CA ALA A 116 -3.20 15.72 -1.88
C ALA A 116 -3.09 14.27 -2.37
N VAL A 117 -1.87 13.75 -2.56
CA VAL A 117 -1.64 12.34 -2.92
C VAL A 117 -2.11 11.39 -1.82
N VAL A 118 -1.86 11.73 -0.54
CA VAL A 118 -2.34 10.94 0.61
C VAL A 118 -3.86 10.99 0.73
N ALA A 119 -4.49 12.13 0.44
CA ALA A 119 -5.95 12.24 0.38
C ALA A 119 -6.55 11.39 -0.75
N LEU A 120 -5.92 11.37 -1.93
CA LEU A 120 -6.30 10.50 -3.04
C LEU A 120 -6.19 9.02 -2.64
N TYR A 121 -5.11 8.62 -1.95
CA TYR A 121 -4.96 7.28 -1.40
C TYR A 121 -6.09 6.94 -0.42
N ALA A 122 -6.42 7.85 0.50
CA ALA A 122 -7.52 7.66 1.45
C ALA A 122 -8.85 7.43 0.72
N LEU A 123 -9.19 8.30 -0.24
CA LEU A 123 -10.39 8.18 -1.05
C LEU A 123 -10.45 6.83 -1.78
N LEU A 124 -9.36 6.48 -2.48
CA LEU A 124 -9.26 5.23 -3.24
C LEU A 124 -9.45 4.00 -2.32
N THR A 125 -8.83 4.02 -1.13
CA THR A 125 -8.91 2.91 -0.17
C THR A 125 -10.30 2.80 0.47
N VAL A 126 -10.95 3.92 0.74
CA VAL A 126 -12.35 3.93 1.21
C VAL A 126 -13.29 3.39 0.12
N MET A 127 -13.17 3.86 -1.12
CA MET A 127 -13.94 3.33 -2.25
C MET A 127 -13.67 1.84 -2.48
N TYR A 128 -12.42 1.41 -2.33
CA TYR A 128 -12.07 -0.01 -2.36
C TYR A 128 -12.85 -0.81 -1.31
N SER A 129 -12.88 -0.34 -0.08
CA SER A 129 -13.57 -1.01 1.03
C SER A 129 -15.08 -1.12 0.80
N LEU A 130 -15.68 -0.11 0.17
CA LEU A 130 -17.13 -0.06 -0.06
C LEU A 130 -17.58 -0.87 -1.29
N VAL A 131 -16.88 -0.69 -2.42
CA VAL A 131 -17.35 -1.14 -3.74
C VAL A 131 -16.28 -1.91 -4.52
N LEU A 132 -15.08 -1.32 -4.71
CA LEU A 132 -14.14 -1.77 -5.73
C LEU A 132 -13.54 -3.15 -5.46
N LYS A 133 -13.46 -3.58 -4.21
CA LYS A 133 -12.97 -4.91 -3.81
C LYS A 133 -13.81 -6.09 -4.36
N ARG A 134 -15.00 -5.79 -4.91
CA ARG A 134 -15.91 -6.79 -5.50
C ARG A 134 -15.75 -6.93 -7.00
N ILE A 135 -15.04 -6.00 -7.64
CA ILE A 135 -14.88 -5.94 -9.10
C ILE A 135 -13.52 -6.56 -9.44
N PRO A 136 -13.49 -7.72 -10.14
CA PRO A 136 -12.25 -8.34 -10.59
C PRO A 136 -11.44 -7.36 -11.44
N LEU A 137 -10.12 -7.52 -11.48
CA LEU A 137 -9.14 -6.63 -12.12
C LEU A 137 -9.05 -5.24 -11.48
N VAL A 138 -10.17 -4.56 -11.21
CA VAL A 138 -10.19 -3.26 -10.51
C VAL A 138 -9.57 -3.40 -9.12
N GLU A 139 -9.86 -4.49 -8.41
CA GLU A 139 -9.25 -4.73 -7.10
C GLU A 139 -7.72 -4.81 -7.17
N LEU A 140 -7.16 -5.50 -8.20
CA LEU A 140 -5.71 -5.60 -8.39
C LEU A 140 -5.11 -4.24 -8.75
N ALA A 141 -5.76 -3.50 -9.65
CA ALA A 141 -5.33 -2.16 -10.05
C ALA A 141 -5.32 -1.19 -8.85
N VAL A 142 -6.34 -1.24 -7.99
CA VAL A 142 -6.41 -0.38 -6.79
C VAL A 142 -5.32 -0.75 -5.78
N ILE A 143 -5.04 -2.05 -5.59
CA ILE A 143 -3.94 -2.47 -4.72
C ILE A 143 -2.61 -1.97 -5.26
N ALA A 144 -2.35 -2.12 -6.56
CA ALA A 144 -1.14 -1.61 -7.20
C ALA A 144 -1.04 -0.09 -7.10
N ALA A 145 -2.13 0.64 -7.40
CA ALA A 145 -2.19 2.09 -7.25
C ALA A 145 -1.87 2.55 -5.83
N GLY A 146 -2.33 1.80 -4.80
CA GLY A 146 -1.98 2.09 -3.42
C GLY A 146 -0.48 2.06 -3.13
N PHE A 147 0.30 1.21 -3.79
CA PHE A 147 1.76 1.20 -3.69
C PHE A 147 2.39 2.36 -4.47
N VAL A 148 1.92 2.63 -5.68
CA VAL A 148 2.39 3.75 -6.52
C VAL A 148 2.18 5.09 -5.80
N LEU A 149 1.00 5.31 -5.21
CA LEU A 149 0.68 6.53 -4.47
C LEU A 149 1.61 6.77 -3.28
N ARG A 150 2.17 5.71 -2.67
CA ARG A 150 3.19 5.85 -1.62
C ARG A 150 4.48 6.48 -2.15
N ALA A 151 5.00 5.96 -3.26
CA ALA A 151 6.19 6.51 -3.88
C ALA A 151 5.95 7.95 -4.39
N MET A 152 4.80 8.18 -5.03
CA MET A 152 4.42 9.53 -5.49
C MET A 152 4.29 10.53 -4.35
N ALA A 153 3.72 10.13 -3.19
CA ALA A 153 3.61 11.02 -2.04
C ALA A 153 4.99 11.43 -1.50
N GLY A 154 5.92 10.48 -1.43
CA GLY A 154 7.29 10.76 -1.02
C GLY A 154 8.00 11.72 -1.98
N ALA A 155 7.94 11.44 -3.26
CA ALA A 155 8.51 12.30 -4.30
C ALA A 155 7.89 13.70 -4.30
N ALA A 156 6.57 13.80 -4.15
CA ALA A 156 5.86 15.08 -4.05
C ALA A 156 6.24 15.87 -2.79
N GLY A 157 6.50 15.19 -1.67
CA GLY A 157 6.89 15.83 -0.41
C GLY A 157 8.32 16.38 -0.41
N THR A 158 9.20 15.79 -1.24
CA THR A 158 10.62 16.16 -1.34
C THR A 158 10.98 16.87 -2.64
N GLU A 159 9.99 17.23 -3.48
CA GLU A 159 10.19 17.78 -4.85
C GLU A 159 11.14 16.94 -5.71
N THR A 160 11.20 15.65 -5.43
CA THR A 160 12.05 14.75 -6.20
C THR A 160 11.39 14.42 -7.54
N PRO A 161 12.04 14.66 -8.68
CA PRO A 161 11.52 14.24 -9.97
C PRO A 161 11.46 12.70 -10.04
N MET A 162 10.35 12.18 -10.57
CA MET A 162 10.20 10.73 -10.75
C MET A 162 10.33 10.38 -12.23
N SER A 163 11.30 9.54 -12.56
CA SER A 163 11.41 8.96 -13.89
C SER A 163 10.18 8.11 -14.23
N THR A 164 9.74 8.20 -15.50
CA THR A 164 8.64 7.38 -16.01
C THR A 164 8.93 5.88 -15.87
N TRP A 165 10.17 5.47 -16.11
CA TRP A 165 10.59 4.06 -15.98
C TRP A 165 10.56 3.58 -14.52
N PHE A 166 10.93 4.45 -13.58
CA PHE A 166 10.82 4.16 -12.14
C PHE A 166 9.35 3.95 -11.73
N LEU A 167 8.45 4.84 -12.16
CA LEU A 167 7.00 4.69 -11.91
C LEU A 167 6.44 3.40 -12.52
N LEU A 168 6.83 3.05 -13.74
CA LEU A 168 6.42 1.81 -14.39
C LEU A 168 6.94 0.59 -13.63
N SER A 169 8.20 0.62 -13.18
CA SER A 169 8.78 -0.45 -12.38
C SER A 169 8.00 -0.70 -11.08
N ILE A 170 7.68 0.37 -10.33
CA ILE A 170 6.84 0.26 -9.12
C ILE A 170 5.44 -0.24 -9.47
N THR A 171 4.85 0.23 -10.55
CA THR A 171 3.49 -0.15 -10.95
C THR A 171 3.41 -1.64 -11.26
N PHE A 172 4.30 -2.14 -12.12
CA PHE A 172 4.31 -3.57 -12.48
C PHE A 172 4.78 -4.44 -11.33
N GLY A 173 5.77 -4.00 -10.52
CA GLY A 173 6.18 -4.68 -9.29
C GLY A 173 5.05 -4.81 -8.28
N SER A 174 4.24 -3.77 -8.14
CA SER A 174 3.05 -3.79 -7.28
C SER A 174 1.97 -4.74 -7.80
N LEU A 175 1.77 -4.78 -9.12
CA LEU A 175 0.85 -5.71 -9.77
C LEU A 175 1.34 -7.17 -9.62
N PHE A 176 2.65 -7.41 -9.73
CA PHE A 176 3.27 -8.70 -9.45
C PHE A 176 2.95 -9.19 -8.03
N VAL A 177 3.16 -8.35 -7.02
CA VAL A 177 2.88 -8.70 -5.62
C VAL A 177 1.38 -8.92 -5.40
N ALA A 178 0.52 -8.07 -5.99
CA ALA A 178 -0.93 -8.19 -5.85
C ALA A 178 -1.45 -9.49 -6.49
N SER A 179 -1.03 -9.80 -7.71
CA SER A 179 -1.43 -11.02 -8.43
C SER A 179 -0.86 -12.29 -7.77
N GLY A 180 0.39 -12.26 -7.29
CA GLY A 180 0.98 -13.34 -6.52
C GLY A 180 0.20 -13.67 -5.25
N LYS A 181 -0.26 -12.64 -4.54
CA LYS A 181 -1.12 -12.82 -3.37
C LYS A 181 -2.45 -13.48 -3.73
N ARG A 182 -3.09 -13.07 -4.84
CA ARG A 182 -4.35 -13.69 -5.31
C ARG A 182 -4.15 -15.13 -5.76
N PHE A 183 -3.03 -15.39 -6.42
CA PHE A 183 -2.65 -16.75 -6.82
C PHE A 183 -2.50 -17.68 -5.60
N ALA A 184 -1.78 -17.23 -4.56
CA ALA A 184 -1.63 -17.99 -3.32
C ALA A 184 -2.98 -18.21 -2.62
N GLU A 185 -3.82 -17.17 -2.49
CA GLU A 185 -5.16 -17.30 -1.90
C GLU A 185 -6.03 -18.31 -2.67
N LEU A 186 -5.96 -18.33 -4.01
CA LEU A 186 -6.73 -19.26 -4.83
C LEU A 186 -6.23 -20.71 -4.69
N LEU A 187 -4.92 -20.92 -4.54
CA LEU A 187 -4.33 -22.24 -4.27
C LEU A 187 -4.74 -22.79 -2.89
N GLU A 188 -4.73 -21.94 -1.86
CA GLU A 188 -5.07 -22.35 -0.49
C GLU A 188 -6.56 -22.66 -0.31
N MET A 189 -7.44 -21.91 -0.98
CA MET A 189 -8.88 -22.03 -0.80
C MET A 189 -9.52 -23.10 -1.69
N GLY A 190 -8.93 -23.44 -2.85
CA GLY A 190 -9.52 -24.38 -3.81
C GLY A 190 -10.97 -24.02 -4.13
N GLU A 191 -11.89 -25.00 -4.06
CA GLU A 191 -13.32 -24.80 -4.33
C GLU A 191 -14.05 -23.91 -3.31
N ARG A 192 -13.49 -23.69 -2.11
CA ARG A 192 -14.07 -22.79 -1.07
C ARG A 192 -13.84 -21.30 -1.35
N SER A 193 -13.14 -20.97 -2.44
CA SER A 193 -12.86 -19.57 -2.83
C SER A 193 -14.13 -18.74 -3.08
N VAL A 194 -15.21 -19.40 -3.54
CA VAL A 194 -16.50 -18.78 -3.88
C VAL A 194 -17.19 -18.18 -2.65
N GLU A 195 -17.04 -18.81 -1.48
CA GLU A 195 -17.73 -18.39 -0.24
C GLU A 195 -17.08 -17.16 0.41
N THR A 196 -15.80 -16.90 0.10
CA THR A 196 -15.02 -15.90 0.83
C THR A 196 -14.87 -14.56 0.14
N ARG A 197 -14.83 -14.52 -1.21
CA ARG A 197 -14.74 -13.28 -2.01
C ARG A 197 -15.30 -13.48 -3.41
N SER A 198 -16.29 -12.69 -3.79
CA SER A 198 -16.88 -12.72 -5.14
C SER A 198 -15.88 -12.42 -6.27
N ALA A 199 -14.88 -11.56 -6.03
CA ALA A 199 -13.85 -11.26 -7.03
C ALA A 199 -12.88 -12.45 -7.25
N LEU A 200 -12.61 -13.27 -6.23
CA LEU A 200 -11.66 -14.37 -6.33
C LEU A 200 -12.18 -15.49 -7.25
N SER A 201 -13.48 -15.75 -7.26
CA SER A 201 -14.11 -16.76 -8.11
C SER A 201 -14.03 -16.43 -9.62
N SER A 202 -13.74 -15.19 -9.96
CA SER A 202 -13.61 -14.74 -11.37
C SER A 202 -12.19 -14.93 -11.93
N TYR A 203 -11.22 -15.31 -11.10
CA TYR A 203 -9.86 -15.56 -11.54
C TYR A 203 -9.61 -17.05 -11.77
N THR A 204 -8.86 -17.37 -12.83
CA THR A 204 -8.28 -18.70 -13.02
C THR A 204 -6.80 -18.70 -12.60
N LEU A 205 -6.30 -19.84 -12.15
CA LEU A 205 -4.86 -19.99 -11.83
C LEU A 205 -3.98 -19.68 -13.05
N THR A 206 -4.44 -20.07 -14.25
CA THR A 206 -3.73 -19.80 -15.51
C THR A 206 -3.62 -18.30 -15.76
N TYR A 207 -4.73 -17.56 -15.62
CA TYR A 207 -4.75 -16.11 -15.80
C TYR A 207 -3.80 -15.40 -14.80
N LEU A 208 -3.89 -15.76 -13.51
CA LEU A 208 -3.04 -15.15 -12.49
C LEU A 208 -1.55 -15.47 -12.72
N ARG A 209 -1.22 -16.70 -13.17
CA ARG A 209 0.15 -17.07 -13.52
C ARG A 209 0.68 -16.24 -14.69
N GLN A 210 -0.12 -16.05 -15.74
CA GLN A 210 0.27 -15.19 -16.87
C GLN A 210 0.47 -13.74 -16.44
N LEU A 211 -0.41 -13.22 -15.58
CA LEU A 211 -0.30 -11.86 -15.05
C LEU A 211 0.95 -11.69 -14.18
N ILE A 212 1.32 -12.71 -13.37
CA ILE A 212 2.55 -12.73 -12.59
C ILE A 212 3.78 -12.68 -13.51
N VAL A 213 3.84 -13.54 -14.53
CA VAL A 213 4.97 -13.56 -15.48
C VAL A 213 5.08 -12.23 -16.22
N PHE A 214 3.96 -11.73 -16.76
CA PHE A 214 3.92 -10.45 -17.46
C PHE A 214 4.40 -9.30 -16.57
N SER A 215 3.85 -9.17 -15.36
CA SER A 215 4.20 -8.07 -14.47
C SER A 215 5.64 -8.18 -13.95
N CYS A 216 6.15 -9.37 -13.69
CA CYS A 216 7.55 -9.59 -13.34
C CYS A 216 8.49 -9.15 -14.47
N THR A 217 8.24 -9.61 -15.70
CA THR A 217 9.04 -9.25 -16.88
C THR A 217 8.99 -7.74 -17.15
N ALA A 218 7.78 -7.13 -17.10
CA ALA A 218 7.62 -5.69 -17.28
C ALA A 218 8.33 -4.89 -16.19
N THR A 219 8.32 -5.36 -14.93
CA THR A 219 9.10 -4.76 -13.83
C THR A 219 10.59 -4.76 -14.14
N ALA A 220 11.13 -5.92 -14.55
CA ALA A 220 12.55 -6.06 -14.87
C ALA A 220 12.95 -5.13 -16.03
N ILE A 221 12.17 -5.11 -17.11
CA ILE A 221 12.43 -4.23 -18.26
C ILE A 221 12.40 -2.75 -17.84
N ALA A 222 11.36 -2.32 -17.12
CA ALA A 222 11.24 -0.94 -16.66
C ALA A 222 12.36 -0.56 -15.71
N TYR A 223 12.78 -1.47 -14.83
CA TYR A 223 13.91 -1.25 -13.93
C TYR A 223 15.25 -1.09 -14.68
N PHE A 224 15.51 -1.95 -15.69
CA PHE A 224 16.71 -1.81 -16.53
C PHE A 224 16.71 -0.46 -17.27
N LEU A 225 15.59 -0.09 -17.89
CA LEU A 225 15.50 1.18 -18.60
C LEU A 225 15.71 2.37 -17.67
N TRP A 226 15.16 2.31 -16.44
CA TRP A 226 15.43 3.31 -15.40
C TRP A 226 16.92 3.37 -15.04
N ALA A 227 17.57 2.22 -14.79
CA ALA A 227 18.96 2.17 -14.43
C ALA A 227 19.88 2.70 -15.56
N PHE A 228 19.59 2.36 -16.82
CA PHE A 228 20.34 2.89 -17.98
C PHE A 228 20.11 4.39 -18.19
N GLU A 229 18.88 4.89 -18.04
CA GLU A 229 18.58 6.32 -18.15
C GLU A 229 19.43 7.13 -17.15
N ASN A 230 19.53 6.65 -15.92
CA ASN A 230 20.26 7.35 -14.86
C ASN A 230 21.77 7.05 -14.86
N ALA A 231 22.23 5.97 -15.49
CA ALA A 231 23.65 5.67 -15.63
C ALA A 231 24.42 6.69 -16.48
N ALA A 232 23.70 7.41 -17.36
CA ALA A 232 24.28 8.47 -18.18
C ALA A 232 24.54 9.78 -17.41
N ASP A 233 24.00 9.92 -16.21
CA ASP A 233 24.23 11.10 -15.37
C ASP A 233 25.59 10.98 -14.65
N ALA A 234 26.61 11.64 -15.23
CA ALA A 234 27.98 11.63 -14.72
C ALA A 234 28.16 12.23 -13.30
N ASN A 235 27.15 12.96 -12.81
CA ASN A 235 27.16 13.59 -11.48
C ASN A 235 26.45 12.75 -10.41
N SER A 236 25.92 11.60 -10.77
CA SER A 236 25.21 10.74 -9.80
C SER A 236 26.19 10.00 -8.89
N SER A 237 26.00 10.11 -7.58
CA SER A 237 26.70 9.29 -6.58
C SER A 237 26.20 7.85 -6.53
N ILE A 238 25.11 7.54 -7.21
CA ILE A 238 24.49 6.20 -7.22
C ILE A 238 25.04 5.41 -8.43
N PRO A 239 25.58 4.19 -8.20
CA PRO A 239 26.10 3.35 -9.28
C PRO A 239 24.96 2.65 -10.03
N TYR A 240 24.16 3.40 -10.80
CA TYR A 240 22.96 2.87 -11.51
C TYR A 240 23.28 1.71 -12.46
N HIS A 241 24.46 1.74 -13.10
CA HIS A 241 24.89 0.65 -14.00
C HIS A 241 25.14 -0.67 -13.24
N GLU A 242 25.61 -0.61 -11.99
CA GLU A 242 25.77 -1.79 -11.14
C GLU A 242 24.42 -2.29 -10.62
N LEU A 243 23.48 -1.37 -10.31
CA LEU A 243 22.12 -1.72 -9.88
C LEU A 243 21.33 -2.45 -10.97
N SER A 244 21.67 -2.25 -12.25
CA SER A 244 20.99 -2.97 -13.35
C SER A 244 21.24 -4.49 -13.32
N ILE A 245 22.28 -4.96 -12.60
CA ILE A 245 22.62 -6.39 -12.48
C ILE A 245 21.78 -7.09 -11.41
N ILE A 246 21.28 -6.35 -10.41
CA ILE A 246 20.56 -6.94 -9.26
C ILE A 246 19.39 -7.84 -9.68
N PRO A 247 18.53 -7.51 -10.67
CA PRO A 247 17.43 -8.38 -11.08
C PRO A 247 17.86 -9.66 -11.81
N MET A 248 19.16 -9.83 -12.13
CA MET A 248 19.68 -11.02 -12.83
C MET A 248 20.18 -12.10 -11.86
N VAL A 249 20.33 -11.77 -10.58
CA VAL A 249 20.78 -12.68 -9.51
C VAL A 249 19.59 -13.13 -8.68
#